data_a98c134c4210b6e6f1c6f79444aef6f9
#
_entry.id   a98c134c4210b6e6f1c6f79444aef6f9
#
_cell.length_a   1.000
_cell.length_b   1.000
_cell.length_c   1.000
_cell.angle_alpha   90.00
_cell.angle_beta   90.00
_cell.angle_gamma   90.00
#
_symmetry.space_group_name_H-M   'P 1'
#
loop_
_entity.id
_entity.type
_entity.pdbx_description
1 polymer ?
#
loop_
_entity_poly.entity_id
_entity_poly.type
_entity_poly.pdbx_seq_one_letter_code
_entity_poly.pdbx_strand_id
1 'polypeptide(L)'
;PSPLLPSDEMVSIEQQATDAVNKKTEATNNAVKIDPEGLPGRLIKLPLQAGNYDNFYSDGKKVWYASGRSTKVYDLTEQKEETVAEGAYMDVAANHRKALFFKGNNLYICDFPCTKASLEENVNLDDMIAPIDYSQEWAQIFDETWRAFRDGFYLENMHGADWNAIKEKYAVLVP
;
A
#
# COMPACT_ATOMS: atom_id res chain seq x y z
N PRO A 1 -23.23 9.15 9.83
CA PRO A 1 -23.16 8.31 11.02
C PRO A 1 -21.98 7.35 10.89
N SER A 2 -21.23 7.17 11.97
CA SER A 2 -20.11 6.22 11.99
C SER A 2 -20.66 4.79 12.02
N PRO A 3 -20.15 3.85 11.24
CA PRO A 3 -20.57 2.43 11.28
C PRO A 3 -20.21 1.74 12.60
N LEU A 4 -19.50 2.41 13.49
CA LEU A 4 -19.07 1.90 14.79
C LEU A 4 -19.85 2.49 15.97
N LEU A 5 -20.91 3.27 15.70
CA LEU A 5 -21.83 3.71 16.76
C LEU A 5 -22.72 2.54 17.21
N PRO A 6 -23.03 2.46 18.54
CA PRO A 6 -24.00 1.48 19.05
C PRO A 6 -25.33 1.62 18.34
N SER A 7 -25.99 0.48 18.08
CA SER A 7 -27.24 0.43 17.30
C SER A 7 -28.42 1.15 17.96
N ASP A 8 -28.33 1.42 19.24
CA ASP A 8 -29.38 2.05 20.04
C ASP A 8 -29.48 3.57 19.83
N GLU A 9 -28.45 4.19 19.21
CA GLU A 9 -28.41 5.63 18.90
C GLU A 9 -28.86 5.96 17.48
N MET A 10 -29.22 4.96 16.67
CA MET A 10 -29.74 5.18 15.33
C MET A 10 -31.21 5.58 15.35
N VAL A 11 -31.48 6.88 15.52
CA VAL A 11 -32.80 7.44 15.22
C VAL A 11 -33.01 7.37 13.72
N SER A 12 -33.97 6.57 13.28
CA SER A 12 -34.37 6.46 11.87
C SER A 12 -34.98 7.79 11.42
N ILE A 13 -34.18 8.63 10.75
CA ILE A 13 -34.73 9.73 9.97
C ILE A 13 -35.00 9.19 8.58
N GLU A 14 -36.25 8.86 8.31
CA GLU A 14 -36.76 8.60 6.97
C GLU A 14 -36.60 9.88 6.13
N GLN A 15 -35.57 9.97 5.32
CA GLN A 15 -35.55 10.93 4.23
C GLN A 15 -36.07 10.27 2.98
N GLN A 16 -37.25 10.73 2.56
CA GLN A 16 -37.87 10.38 1.28
C GLN A 16 -36.92 10.65 0.11
N ALA A 17 -36.78 9.64 -0.69
CA ALA A 17 -36.14 9.71 -2.00
C ALA A 17 -36.93 10.65 -2.92
N THR A 18 -36.26 11.59 -3.56
CA THR A 18 -36.73 12.21 -4.78
C THR A 18 -35.78 11.85 -5.91
N ASP A 19 -36.38 11.30 -6.92
CA ASP A 19 -35.86 10.66 -8.11
C ASP A 19 -35.02 11.57 -9.02
N ALA A 20 -34.08 10.85 -9.61
CA ALA A 20 -33.88 10.75 -11.07
C ALA A 20 -33.08 11.81 -11.83
N VAL A 21 -32.13 11.25 -12.57
CA VAL A 21 -31.77 11.56 -13.95
C VAL A 21 -30.92 12.81 -14.21
N ASN A 22 -29.60 12.62 -14.22
CA ASN A 22 -28.87 12.84 -15.48
C ASN A 22 -27.43 12.29 -15.37
N LYS A 23 -27.18 11.20 -16.09
CA LYS A 23 -25.89 10.58 -16.23
C LYS A 23 -25.09 11.35 -17.26
N LYS A 24 -24.32 12.33 -16.84
CA LYS A 24 -23.25 12.91 -17.63
C LYS A 24 -21.95 12.56 -16.96
N THR A 25 -21.15 11.76 -17.65
CA THR A 25 -19.83 11.32 -17.24
C THR A 25 -18.89 12.52 -17.23
N GLU A 26 -18.87 13.28 -16.18
CA GLU A 26 -17.80 14.21 -15.87
C GLU A 26 -16.76 13.46 -15.03
N ALA A 27 -15.53 13.48 -15.45
CA ALA A 27 -14.40 13.04 -14.66
C ALA A 27 -14.36 13.92 -13.39
N THR A 28 -15.02 13.48 -12.34
CA THR A 28 -14.99 14.13 -11.04
C THR A 28 -13.57 13.99 -10.50
N ASN A 29 -12.90 15.12 -10.46
CA ASN A 29 -11.67 15.28 -9.72
C ASN A 29 -12.01 15.09 -8.22
N ASN A 30 -11.96 13.85 -7.75
CA ASN A 30 -12.23 13.49 -6.35
C ASN A 30 -11.07 13.96 -5.46
N ALA A 31 -10.87 15.28 -5.37
CA ALA A 31 -9.97 15.85 -4.40
C ALA A 31 -10.50 15.51 -2.99
N VAL A 32 -9.72 14.73 -2.24
CA VAL A 32 -10.05 14.38 -0.86
C VAL A 32 -10.06 15.67 -0.03
N LYS A 33 -11.22 16.05 0.50
CA LYS A 33 -11.34 17.18 1.41
C LYS A 33 -11.01 16.69 2.83
N ILE A 34 -9.90 17.14 3.37
CA ILE A 34 -9.52 16.88 4.75
C ILE A 34 -10.06 18.00 5.62
N ASP A 35 -10.82 17.64 6.65
CA ASP A 35 -11.28 18.55 7.71
C ASP A 35 -10.42 18.30 8.95
N PRO A 36 -9.46 19.18 9.28
CA PRO A 36 -8.56 18.99 10.42
C PRO A 36 -9.25 19.31 11.76
N GLU A 37 -10.35 20.09 11.75
CA GLU A 37 -11.03 20.50 12.97
C GLU A 37 -11.69 19.28 13.64
N GLY A 38 -11.43 19.10 14.94
CA GLY A 38 -11.96 17.98 15.71
C GLY A 38 -11.41 16.61 15.34
N LEU A 39 -10.37 16.50 14.49
CA LEU A 39 -9.78 15.23 14.09
C LEU A 39 -9.38 14.30 15.26
N PRO A 40 -8.79 14.79 16.37
CA PRO A 40 -8.47 13.92 17.51
C PRO A 40 -9.71 13.27 18.15
N GLY A 41 -10.86 13.95 18.15
CA GLY A 41 -12.12 13.41 18.67
C GLY A 41 -12.80 12.38 17.76
N ARG A 42 -12.32 12.23 16.52
CA ARG A 42 -12.82 11.25 15.54
C ARG A 42 -11.98 9.97 15.47
N LEU A 43 -10.96 9.86 16.31
CA LEU A 43 -10.14 8.63 16.37
C LEU A 43 -10.94 7.53 17.05
N ILE A 44 -11.06 6.40 16.33
CA ILE A 44 -11.73 5.20 16.83
C ILE A 44 -10.72 4.06 16.87
N LYS A 45 -10.62 3.40 18.01
CA LYS A 45 -9.81 2.21 18.16
C LYS A 45 -10.62 0.98 17.75
N LEU A 46 -10.12 0.24 16.74
CA LEU A 46 -10.71 -1.05 16.40
C LEU A 46 -10.41 -2.09 17.49
N PRO A 47 -11.36 -3.01 17.80
CA PRO A 47 -11.18 -4.04 18.82
C PRO A 47 -10.29 -5.20 18.32
N LEU A 48 -9.11 -4.86 17.83
CA LEU A 48 -8.10 -5.80 17.38
C LEU A 48 -7.08 -6.07 18.49
N GLN A 49 -6.43 -7.22 18.43
CA GLN A 49 -5.34 -7.55 19.36
C GLN A 49 -4.15 -6.61 19.14
N ALA A 50 -3.38 -6.35 20.18
CA ALA A 50 -2.15 -5.58 20.04
C ALA A 50 -1.16 -6.33 19.13
N GLY A 51 -0.56 -5.62 18.18
CA GLY A 51 0.34 -6.21 17.19
C GLY A 51 0.88 -5.19 16.20
N ASN A 52 1.66 -5.67 15.26
CA ASN A 52 2.14 -4.88 14.14
C ASN A 52 1.16 -5.01 12.98
N TYR A 53 0.77 -3.87 12.43
CA TYR A 53 -0.17 -3.74 11.34
C TYR A 53 0.42 -2.82 10.28
N ASP A 54 0.38 -3.24 9.04
CA ASP A 54 0.87 -2.47 7.89
C ASP A 54 0.04 -2.71 6.64
N ASN A 55 0.42 -2.08 5.52
CA ASN A 55 -0.19 -2.25 4.21
C ASN A 55 -1.72 -2.08 4.21
N PHE A 56 -2.19 -0.93 4.69
CA PHE A 56 -3.60 -0.65 4.84
C PHE A 56 -4.28 -0.27 3.53
N TYR A 57 -5.46 -0.81 3.30
CA TYR A 57 -6.40 -0.38 2.28
C TYR A 57 -7.82 -0.33 2.85
N SER A 58 -8.65 0.62 2.39
CA SER A 58 -10.06 0.71 2.80
C SER A 58 -10.97 1.12 1.65
N ASP A 59 -12.16 0.52 1.59
CA ASP A 59 -13.27 0.92 0.72
C ASP A 59 -14.33 1.76 1.46
N GLY A 60 -14.07 2.11 2.71
CA GLY A 60 -14.98 2.84 3.59
C GLY A 60 -15.96 1.96 4.40
N LYS A 61 -16.05 0.66 4.08
CA LYS A 61 -16.85 -0.34 4.82
C LYS A 61 -15.97 -1.40 5.45
N LYS A 62 -14.88 -1.72 4.79
CA LYS A 62 -13.91 -2.72 5.22
C LYS A 62 -12.52 -2.11 5.21
N VAL A 63 -11.65 -2.64 6.06
CA VAL A 63 -10.23 -2.29 6.10
C VAL A 63 -9.42 -3.55 5.93
N TRP A 64 -8.62 -3.61 4.87
CA TRP A 64 -7.63 -4.66 4.64
C TRP A 64 -6.29 -4.21 5.20
N TYR A 65 -5.55 -5.13 5.76
CA TYR A 65 -4.23 -4.86 6.33
C TYR A 65 -3.40 -6.13 6.42
N ALA A 66 -2.09 -5.97 6.50
CA ALA A 66 -1.20 -7.05 6.84
C ALA A 66 -1.03 -7.13 8.37
N SER A 67 -1.01 -8.35 8.90
CA SER A 67 -0.70 -8.63 10.30
C SER A 67 0.02 -9.96 10.39
N GLY A 68 1.22 -9.94 10.97
CA GLY A 68 2.13 -11.07 10.91
C GLY A 68 2.57 -11.37 9.47
N ARG A 69 2.26 -12.55 8.96
CA ARG A 69 2.54 -12.94 7.57
C ARG A 69 1.27 -13.08 6.72
N SER A 70 0.16 -12.54 7.17
CA SER A 70 -1.13 -12.77 6.55
C SER A 70 -1.83 -11.46 6.22
N THR A 71 -2.60 -11.46 5.14
CA THR A 71 -3.53 -10.40 4.82
C THR A 71 -4.86 -10.69 5.50
N LYS A 72 -5.38 -9.71 6.22
CA LYS A 72 -6.64 -9.75 6.93
C LYS A 72 -7.57 -8.63 6.48
N VAL A 73 -8.84 -8.78 6.76
CA VAL A 73 -9.87 -7.77 6.56
C VAL A 73 -10.71 -7.61 7.82
N TYR A 74 -10.99 -6.36 8.17
CA TYR A 74 -11.92 -6.02 9.23
C TYR A 74 -13.16 -5.35 8.63
N ASP A 75 -14.34 -5.93 8.86
CA ASP A 75 -15.62 -5.34 8.48
C ASP A 75 -16.05 -4.34 9.56
N LEU A 76 -16.20 -3.06 9.18
CA LEU A 76 -16.56 -2.00 10.12
C LEU A 76 -18.01 -2.10 10.59
N THR A 77 -18.88 -2.69 9.78
CA THR A 77 -20.31 -2.85 10.09
C THR A 77 -20.56 -4.06 10.98
N GLU A 78 -20.00 -5.20 10.59
CA GLU A 78 -20.14 -6.45 11.32
C GLU A 78 -19.19 -6.54 12.53
N GLN A 79 -18.22 -5.65 12.61
CA GLN A 79 -17.15 -5.61 13.62
C GLN A 79 -16.42 -6.95 13.73
N LYS A 80 -16.11 -7.54 12.58
CA LYS A 80 -15.53 -8.87 12.48
C LYS A 80 -14.23 -8.83 11.68
N GLU A 81 -13.22 -9.53 12.18
CA GLU A 81 -11.96 -9.80 11.49
C GLU A 81 -12.01 -11.14 10.78
N GLU A 82 -11.53 -11.18 9.53
CA GLU A 82 -11.37 -12.42 8.76
C GLU A 82 -9.98 -12.45 8.11
N THR A 83 -9.46 -13.66 7.88
CA THR A 83 -8.21 -13.85 7.15
C THR A 83 -8.49 -13.97 5.66
N VAL A 84 -7.97 -13.04 4.87
CA VAL A 84 -8.09 -13.02 3.41
C VAL A 84 -7.14 -14.02 2.77
N ALA A 85 -5.89 -14.04 3.23
CA ALA A 85 -4.85 -14.94 2.75
C ALA A 85 -3.79 -15.19 3.82
N GLU A 86 -3.55 -16.45 4.13
CA GLU A 86 -2.50 -16.86 5.05
C GLU A 86 -1.14 -16.92 4.35
N GLY A 87 -0.12 -16.39 5.02
CA GLY A 87 1.25 -16.38 4.51
C GLY A 87 1.44 -15.54 3.26
N ALA A 88 0.55 -14.57 3.00
CA ALA A 88 0.57 -13.73 1.81
C ALA A 88 0.34 -12.26 2.16
N TYR A 89 1.05 -11.39 1.46
CA TYR A 89 0.85 -9.94 1.46
C TYR A 89 0.07 -9.52 0.23
N MET A 90 -0.69 -8.44 0.34
CA MET A 90 -1.56 -7.95 -0.72
C MET A 90 -1.13 -6.55 -1.15
N ASP A 91 -1.19 -6.28 -2.46
CA ASP A 91 -1.15 -4.94 -3.02
C ASP A 91 -2.35 -4.73 -3.95
N VAL A 92 -2.99 -3.56 -3.89
CA VAL A 92 -4.22 -3.29 -4.60
C VAL A 92 -3.94 -2.47 -5.85
N ALA A 93 -4.42 -2.93 -7.00
CA ALA A 93 -4.28 -2.21 -8.26
C ALA A 93 -4.97 -0.83 -8.20
N ALA A 94 -4.41 0.16 -8.91
CA ALA A 94 -4.91 1.54 -8.91
C ALA A 94 -6.40 1.69 -9.31
N ASN A 95 -6.93 0.74 -10.07
CA ASN A 95 -8.35 0.73 -10.45
C ASN A 95 -9.26 0.07 -9.41
N HIS A 96 -8.71 -0.45 -8.32
CA HIS A 96 -9.39 -1.12 -7.21
C HIS A 96 -10.25 -2.32 -7.61
N ARG A 97 -9.90 -3.00 -8.72
CA ARG A 97 -10.63 -4.18 -9.21
C ARG A 97 -9.87 -5.47 -9.07
N LYS A 98 -8.57 -5.40 -8.88
CA LYS A 98 -7.66 -6.53 -8.71
C LYS A 98 -6.73 -6.27 -7.55
N ALA A 99 -6.28 -7.34 -6.94
CA ALA A 99 -5.19 -7.33 -5.97
C ALA A 99 -4.14 -8.36 -6.36
N LEU A 100 -2.89 -8.00 -6.14
CA LEU A 100 -1.73 -8.87 -6.28
C LEU A 100 -1.38 -9.42 -4.90
N PHE A 101 -1.28 -10.73 -4.79
CA PHE A 101 -0.85 -11.40 -3.58
C PHE A 101 0.56 -11.98 -3.75
N PHE A 102 1.42 -11.74 -2.78
CA PHE A 102 2.78 -12.26 -2.69
C PHE A 102 2.80 -13.37 -1.65
N LYS A 103 3.02 -14.62 -2.06
CA LYS A 103 3.12 -15.77 -1.15
C LYS A 103 4.40 -16.55 -1.44
N GLY A 104 5.38 -16.43 -0.57
CA GLY A 104 6.72 -16.95 -0.85
C GLY A 104 7.31 -16.28 -2.10
N ASN A 105 7.66 -17.07 -3.11
CA ASN A 105 8.19 -16.58 -4.39
C ASN A 105 7.10 -16.50 -5.49
N ASN A 106 5.85 -16.75 -5.16
CA ASN A 106 4.77 -16.79 -6.11
C ASN A 106 3.91 -15.53 -6.04
N LEU A 107 3.40 -15.13 -7.20
CA LEU A 107 2.51 -14.00 -7.39
C LEU A 107 1.13 -14.51 -7.84
N TYR A 108 0.08 -13.97 -7.24
CA TYR A 108 -1.30 -14.35 -7.57
C TYR A 108 -2.12 -13.09 -7.80
N ILE A 109 -2.95 -13.08 -8.84
CA ILE A 109 -3.87 -11.98 -9.13
C ILE A 109 -5.28 -12.43 -8.85
N CYS A 110 -5.94 -11.75 -7.93
CA CYS A 110 -7.31 -12.02 -7.54
C CYS A 110 -8.22 -10.81 -7.81
N ASP A 111 -9.52 -11.07 -7.93
CA ASP A 111 -10.51 -10.00 -7.92
C ASP A 111 -10.52 -9.28 -6.58
N PHE A 112 -10.74 -7.96 -6.62
CA PHE A 112 -10.81 -7.11 -5.45
C PHE A 112 -12.05 -6.20 -5.54
N PRO A 113 -12.75 -5.90 -4.45
CA PRO A 113 -12.50 -6.32 -3.07
C PRO A 113 -12.86 -7.80 -2.80
N CYS A 114 -12.11 -8.46 -1.92
CA CYS A 114 -12.37 -9.83 -1.52
C CYS A 114 -12.17 -10.01 0.00
N THR A 115 -12.92 -10.93 0.59
CA THR A 115 -12.73 -11.37 1.99
C THR A 115 -11.97 -12.70 2.08
N LYS A 116 -11.82 -13.40 0.95
CA LYS A 116 -11.01 -14.60 0.82
C LYS A 116 -10.38 -14.61 -0.57
N ALA A 117 -9.04 -14.68 -0.61
CA ALA A 117 -8.31 -14.74 -1.88
C ALA A 117 -8.23 -16.18 -2.40
N SER A 118 -8.42 -16.36 -3.72
CA SER A 118 -8.10 -17.61 -4.41
C SER A 118 -6.65 -17.54 -4.87
N LEU A 119 -5.76 -18.34 -4.27
CA LEU A 119 -4.35 -18.42 -4.58
C LEU A 119 -4.02 -19.76 -5.28
N GLU A 120 -4.83 -20.11 -6.29
CA GLU A 120 -4.73 -21.39 -6.99
C GLU A 120 -3.82 -21.29 -8.22
N GLU A 121 -3.88 -20.16 -8.93
CA GLU A 121 -3.18 -19.96 -10.18
C GLU A 121 -2.16 -18.83 -10.03
N ASN A 122 -0.86 -19.16 -10.08
CA ASN A 122 0.21 -18.19 -9.98
C ASN A 122 0.48 -17.52 -11.33
N VAL A 123 0.98 -16.29 -11.26
CA VAL A 123 1.48 -15.57 -12.46
C VAL A 123 2.76 -16.26 -12.93
N ASN A 124 2.75 -16.72 -14.18
CA ASN A 124 3.96 -17.26 -14.79
C ASN A 124 4.93 -16.13 -15.17
N LEU A 125 6.14 -16.18 -14.64
CA LEU A 125 7.23 -15.24 -14.91
C LEU A 125 8.41 -15.89 -15.66
N ASP A 126 8.30 -17.14 -16.08
CA ASP A 126 9.41 -17.91 -16.67
C ASP A 126 9.96 -17.27 -17.95
N ASP A 127 9.09 -16.60 -18.72
CA ASP A 127 9.45 -15.90 -19.96
C ASP A 127 9.87 -14.44 -19.76
N MET A 128 9.94 -13.98 -18.51
CA MET A 128 10.33 -12.60 -18.19
C MET A 128 11.86 -12.48 -18.22
N ILE A 129 12.39 -12.05 -19.37
CA ILE A 129 13.83 -11.90 -19.60
C ILE A 129 14.14 -10.39 -19.71
N ALA A 130 15.10 -9.91 -18.91
CA ALA A 130 15.66 -8.58 -19.04
C ALA A 130 17.09 -8.67 -19.57
N PRO A 131 17.41 -8.11 -20.75
CA PRO A 131 18.77 -7.99 -21.20
C PRO A 131 19.53 -6.99 -20.34
N ILE A 132 20.71 -7.36 -19.85
CA ILE A 132 21.55 -6.51 -19.01
C ILE A 132 22.80 -6.15 -19.81
N ASP A 133 23.07 -4.83 -19.94
CA ASP A 133 24.36 -4.30 -20.37
C ASP A 133 25.23 -4.08 -19.14
N TYR A 134 26.18 -4.95 -18.93
CA TYR A 134 27.02 -4.90 -17.72
C TYR A 134 27.83 -3.60 -17.59
N SER A 135 28.23 -2.97 -18.68
CA SER A 135 28.96 -1.69 -18.59
C SER A 135 28.09 -0.58 -18.04
N GLN A 136 26.84 -0.51 -18.48
CA GLN A 136 25.87 0.44 -17.95
C GLN A 136 25.46 0.10 -16.52
N GLU A 137 25.28 -1.18 -16.24
CA GLU A 137 24.94 -1.69 -14.90
C GLU A 137 26.03 -1.32 -13.88
N TRP A 138 27.30 -1.51 -14.21
CA TRP A 138 28.40 -1.18 -13.30
C TRP A 138 28.51 0.32 -13.07
N ALA A 139 28.30 1.14 -14.09
CA ALA A 139 28.26 2.59 -13.94
C ALA A 139 27.14 3.04 -13.00
N GLN A 140 25.96 2.43 -13.14
CA GLN A 140 24.82 2.68 -12.26
C GLN A 140 25.11 2.23 -10.83
N ILE A 141 25.61 1.01 -10.62
CA ILE A 141 25.96 0.49 -9.29
C ILE A 141 26.97 1.39 -8.58
N PHE A 142 27.99 1.85 -9.31
CA PHE A 142 28.98 2.77 -8.76
C PHE A 142 28.33 4.10 -8.30
N ASP A 143 27.49 4.71 -9.16
CA ASP A 143 26.83 5.97 -8.85
C ASP A 143 25.85 5.85 -7.68
N GLU A 144 25.05 4.77 -7.65
CA GLU A 144 24.12 4.50 -6.55
C GLU A 144 24.85 4.22 -5.24
N THR A 145 25.94 3.45 -5.28
CA THR A 145 26.76 3.18 -4.10
C THR A 145 27.34 4.49 -3.54
N TRP A 146 27.88 5.35 -4.42
CA TRP A 146 28.40 6.64 -4.01
C TRP A 146 27.33 7.51 -3.35
N ARG A 147 26.12 7.55 -3.92
CA ARG A 147 24.97 8.29 -3.36
C ARG A 147 24.52 7.69 -2.03
N ALA A 148 24.40 6.37 -1.95
CA ALA A 148 23.99 5.70 -0.72
C ALA A 148 24.94 6.00 0.46
N PHE A 149 26.24 6.00 0.20
CA PHE A 149 27.22 6.40 1.21
C PHE A 149 27.11 7.88 1.57
N ARG A 150 26.94 8.77 0.59
CA ARG A 150 26.79 10.20 0.82
C ARG A 150 25.57 10.51 1.70
N ASP A 151 24.44 9.90 1.36
CA ASP A 151 23.14 10.22 1.98
C ASP A 151 22.91 9.45 3.31
N GLY A 152 23.55 8.31 3.46
CA GLY A 152 23.46 7.46 4.66
C GLY A 152 24.57 7.63 5.68
N PHE A 153 25.61 8.44 5.38
CA PHE A 153 26.70 8.62 6.32
C PHE A 153 26.25 9.48 7.51
N TYR A 154 26.63 9.10 8.72
CA TYR A 154 26.16 9.73 9.96
C TYR A 154 26.65 11.18 10.18
N LEU A 155 27.64 11.62 9.41
CA LEU A 155 28.21 12.96 9.50
C LEU A 155 28.20 13.64 8.12
N GLU A 156 27.43 14.72 7.97
CA GLU A 156 27.23 15.42 6.68
C GLU A 156 28.52 15.80 5.95
N ASN A 157 29.58 16.16 6.70
CA ASN A 157 30.85 16.59 6.11
C ASN A 157 31.81 15.43 5.80
N MET A 158 31.38 14.16 5.91
CA MET A 158 32.19 12.97 5.62
C MET A 158 33.56 12.97 6.31
N HIS A 159 33.64 13.45 7.56
CA HIS A 159 34.90 13.72 8.29
C HIS A 159 35.86 14.67 7.59
N GLY A 160 35.34 15.58 6.79
CA GLY A 160 36.16 16.53 6.01
C GLY A 160 36.73 15.96 4.70
N ALA A 161 36.32 14.75 4.31
CA ALA A 161 36.70 14.18 3.02
C ALA A 161 35.90 14.84 1.88
N ASP A 162 36.61 15.23 0.81
CA ASP A 162 35.95 15.64 -0.44
C ASP A 162 35.35 14.43 -1.15
N TRP A 163 34.06 14.16 -0.87
CA TRP A 163 33.36 13.00 -1.38
C TRP A 163 33.16 13.04 -2.90
N ASN A 164 33.11 14.23 -3.52
CA ASN A 164 33.07 14.40 -4.97
C ASN A 164 34.42 14.06 -5.62
N ALA A 165 35.51 14.54 -5.06
CA ALA A 165 36.86 14.19 -5.55
C ALA A 165 37.12 12.67 -5.43
N ILE A 166 36.58 12.00 -4.39
CA ILE A 166 36.65 10.54 -4.25
C ILE A 166 35.86 9.87 -5.39
N LYS A 167 34.66 10.35 -5.72
CA LYS A 167 33.89 9.84 -6.86
C LYS A 167 34.70 9.90 -8.15
N GLU A 168 35.21 11.08 -8.49
CA GLU A 168 35.99 11.29 -9.71
C GLU A 168 37.21 10.38 -9.78
N LYS A 169 37.92 10.24 -8.66
CA LYS A 169 39.10 9.38 -8.56
C LYS A 169 38.80 7.91 -8.89
N TYR A 170 37.65 7.40 -8.43
CA TYR A 170 37.33 5.97 -8.60
C TYR A 170 36.46 5.71 -9.83
N ALA A 171 35.77 6.72 -10.38
CA ALA A 171 34.94 6.56 -11.58
C ALA A 171 35.73 6.03 -12.80
N VAL A 172 37.03 6.34 -12.87
CA VAL A 172 37.90 5.85 -13.95
C VAL A 172 38.16 4.33 -13.95
N LEU A 173 37.79 3.67 -12.85
CA LEU A 173 37.91 2.21 -12.71
C LEU A 173 36.64 1.47 -13.16
N VAL A 174 35.56 2.20 -13.42
CA VAL A 174 34.31 1.64 -13.93
C VAL A 174 34.47 1.45 -15.44
N PRO A 175 34.27 0.22 -15.98
CA PRO A 175 34.47 -0.09 -17.39
C PRO A 175 33.54 0.67 -18.33
#